data_5a51d3e10d494587eea5fc077a29e7e9
#
_entry.id   5a51d3e10d494587eea5fc077a29e7e9
#
_cell.length_a   1.000
_cell.length_b   1.000
_cell.length_c   1.000
_cell.angle_alpha   90.00
_cell.angle_beta   90.00
_cell.angle_gamma   90.00
#
_symmetry.space_group_name_H-M   'P 1'
#
loop_
_entity.id
_entity.type
_entity.pdbx_description
1 polymer ?
#
loop_
_entity_poly.entity_id
_entity_poly.type
_entity_poly.pdbx_seq_one_letter_code
_entity_poly.pdbx_strand_id
1 'polypeptide(L)'
;DRYTTSNAVHQASKLPDGEREKFLDWLFGFEYGLLGLPEPSLVFYLDVPTEVTERLMRERERATHTAADIHEADDAYLRECRENARGVAARCGWQRVDCTRDGRMRGIEDIHEEVYARVKALLG
;
A
#
# COMPACT_ATOMS: atom_id res chain seq x y z
N ASP A 1 -7.70 6.90 12.55
CA ASP A 1 -6.69 7.68 11.86
C ASP A 1 -6.40 7.27 10.43
N ARG A 2 -6.95 6.15 9.99
CA ARG A 2 -6.74 5.70 8.62
C ARG A 2 -7.94 6.03 7.76
N TYR A 3 -7.67 6.51 6.55
CA TYR A 3 -8.75 6.77 5.61
C TYR A 3 -9.21 5.44 4.97
N THR A 4 -10.33 5.49 4.24
CA THR A 4 -10.98 4.32 3.63
C THR A 4 -10.02 3.46 2.80
N THR A 5 -9.14 4.09 2.01
CA THR A 5 -8.18 3.36 1.18
C THR A 5 -7.23 2.50 1.99
N SER A 6 -6.75 3.02 3.11
CA SER A 6 -5.88 2.26 4.02
C SER A 6 -6.64 1.12 4.68
N ASN A 7 -7.89 1.36 5.09
CA ASN A 7 -8.72 0.33 5.67
C ASN A 7 -9.02 -0.79 4.68
N ALA A 8 -9.21 -0.45 3.41
CA ALA A 8 -9.41 -1.44 2.36
C ALA A 8 -8.26 -2.45 2.31
N VAL A 9 -7.02 -1.95 2.37
CA VAL A 9 -5.85 -2.82 2.35
C VAL A 9 -5.73 -3.63 3.64
N HIS A 10 -5.76 -2.96 4.78
CA HIS A 10 -5.47 -3.62 6.06
C HIS A 10 -6.57 -4.56 6.52
N GLN A 11 -7.82 -4.21 6.32
CA GLN A 11 -8.91 -5.08 6.75
C GLN A 11 -9.14 -6.23 5.79
N ALA A 12 -9.08 -5.97 4.49
CA ALA A 12 -9.30 -7.01 3.49
C ALA A 12 -8.22 -8.10 3.54
N SER A 13 -6.99 -7.77 3.93
CA SER A 13 -5.92 -8.76 4.00
C SER A 13 -6.18 -9.84 5.05
N LYS A 14 -7.07 -9.58 5.99
CA LYS A 14 -7.44 -10.55 7.05
C LYS A 14 -8.53 -11.52 6.60
N LEU A 15 -9.08 -11.33 5.42
CA LEU A 15 -10.22 -12.13 4.95
C LEU A 15 -9.81 -13.08 3.83
N PRO A 16 -10.51 -14.23 3.70
CA PRO A 16 -10.33 -15.10 2.54
C PRO A 16 -10.67 -14.37 1.23
N ASP A 17 -10.05 -14.81 0.13
CA ASP A 17 -10.20 -14.14 -1.16
C ASP A 17 -11.65 -13.93 -1.59
N GLY A 18 -12.51 -14.94 -1.38
CA GLY A 18 -13.91 -14.83 -1.77
C GLY A 18 -14.71 -13.80 -0.98
N GLU A 19 -14.24 -13.44 0.22
CA GLU A 19 -14.90 -12.46 1.06
C GLU A 19 -14.34 -11.05 0.90
N ARG A 20 -13.15 -10.92 0.33
CA ARG A 20 -12.52 -9.61 0.14
C ARG A 20 -13.33 -8.71 -0.78
N GLU A 21 -13.84 -9.24 -1.87
CA GLU A 21 -14.65 -8.46 -2.81
C GLU A 21 -15.91 -7.91 -2.15
N LYS A 22 -16.60 -8.76 -1.39
CA LYS A 22 -17.82 -8.36 -0.68
C LYS A 22 -17.51 -7.29 0.37
N PHE A 23 -16.39 -7.48 1.09
CA PHE A 23 -15.97 -6.51 2.10
C PHE A 23 -15.66 -5.16 1.47
N LEU A 24 -14.93 -5.14 0.36
CA LEU A 24 -14.59 -3.89 -0.32
C LEU A 24 -15.82 -3.17 -0.85
N ASP A 25 -16.76 -3.91 -1.42
CA ASP A 25 -18.02 -3.32 -1.87
C ASP A 25 -18.79 -2.70 -0.71
N TRP A 26 -18.84 -3.41 0.42
CA TRP A 26 -19.51 -2.89 1.60
C TRP A 26 -18.79 -1.66 2.15
N LEU A 27 -17.47 -1.71 2.26
CA LEU A 27 -16.69 -0.62 2.84
C LEU A 27 -16.85 0.66 2.03
N PHE A 28 -16.67 0.58 0.72
CA PHE A 28 -16.78 1.76 -0.14
C PHE A 28 -18.22 2.28 -0.20
N GLY A 29 -19.19 1.39 -0.27
CA GLY A 29 -20.59 1.79 -0.25
C GLY A 29 -20.98 2.44 1.06
N PHE A 30 -20.46 1.93 2.18
CA PHE A 30 -20.74 2.48 3.50
C PHE A 30 -20.08 3.85 3.69
N GLU A 31 -18.77 3.93 3.45
CA GLU A 31 -18.04 5.17 3.74
C GLU A 31 -18.25 6.25 2.69
N TYR A 32 -18.16 5.92 1.41
CA TYR A 32 -18.35 6.94 0.37
C TYR A 32 -19.82 7.22 0.08
N GLY A 33 -20.64 6.19 0.09
CA GLY A 33 -22.06 6.35 -0.20
C GLY A 33 -22.86 6.81 1.00
N LEU A 34 -22.94 5.97 2.03
CA LEU A 34 -23.82 6.24 3.17
C LEU A 34 -23.32 7.35 4.07
N LEU A 35 -22.02 7.32 4.44
CA LEU A 35 -21.44 8.35 5.28
C LEU A 35 -21.08 9.62 4.52
N GLY A 36 -21.03 9.54 3.19
CA GLY A 36 -20.74 10.71 2.37
C GLY A 36 -19.32 11.23 2.47
N LEU A 37 -18.36 10.38 2.83
CA LEU A 37 -16.96 10.79 2.88
C LEU A 37 -16.45 11.09 1.46
N PRO A 38 -15.58 12.09 1.30
CA PRO A 38 -15.03 12.40 -0.01
C PRO A 38 -14.21 11.24 -0.56
N GLU A 39 -14.50 10.84 -1.79
CA GLU A 39 -13.69 9.84 -2.47
C GLU A 39 -12.45 10.50 -3.04
N PRO A 40 -11.25 9.91 -2.83
CA PRO A 40 -10.03 10.49 -3.39
C PRO A 40 -10.06 10.54 -4.91
N SER A 41 -9.58 11.65 -5.48
CA SER A 41 -9.47 11.79 -6.94
C SER A 41 -8.34 10.95 -7.49
N LEU A 42 -7.33 10.67 -6.68
CA LEU A 42 -6.15 9.90 -7.09
C LEU A 42 -5.54 9.26 -5.86
N VAL A 43 -5.21 7.98 -5.98
CA VAL A 43 -4.53 7.24 -4.92
C VAL A 43 -3.29 6.60 -5.52
N PHE A 44 -2.16 6.79 -4.85
CA PHE A 44 -0.90 6.14 -5.22
C PHE A 44 -0.62 4.97 -4.29
N TYR A 45 -0.25 3.86 -4.88
CA TYR A 45 0.26 2.72 -4.14
C TYR A 45 1.76 2.61 -4.40
N LEU A 46 2.56 2.86 -3.38
CA LEU A 46 4.02 2.76 -3.46
C LEU A 46 4.41 1.31 -3.23
N ASP A 47 4.75 0.62 -4.30
CA ASP A 47 5.03 -0.80 -4.26
C ASP A 47 6.51 -1.08 -4.06
N VAL A 48 6.81 -1.81 -2.98
CA VAL A 48 8.18 -2.23 -2.65
C VAL A 48 8.18 -3.75 -2.48
N PRO A 49 9.06 -4.48 -3.18
CA PRO A 49 9.16 -5.92 -2.97
C PRO A 49 9.45 -6.27 -1.51
N THR A 50 8.88 -7.38 -1.05
CA THR A 50 9.00 -7.78 0.36
C THR A 50 10.45 -7.93 0.79
N GLU A 51 11.30 -8.47 -0.07
CA GLU A 51 12.73 -8.65 0.21
C GLU A 51 13.43 -7.32 0.50
N VAL A 52 13.05 -6.28 -0.23
CA VAL A 52 13.61 -4.94 -0.04
C VAL A 52 13.07 -4.33 1.25
N THR A 53 11.78 -4.49 1.52
CA THR A 53 11.17 -4.02 2.76
C THR A 53 11.85 -4.63 3.98
N GLU A 54 12.06 -5.95 3.96
CA GLU A 54 12.74 -6.65 5.05
C GLU A 54 14.16 -6.11 5.26
N ARG A 55 14.90 -5.89 4.17
CA ARG A 55 16.26 -5.34 4.26
C ARG A 55 16.27 -3.95 4.88
N LEU A 56 15.33 -3.09 4.47
CA LEU A 56 15.23 -1.73 5.01
C LEU A 56 14.87 -1.75 6.49
N MET A 57 13.99 -2.65 6.90
CA MET A 57 13.62 -2.80 8.30
C MET A 57 14.82 -3.23 9.15
N ARG A 58 15.61 -4.18 8.66
CA ARG A 58 16.81 -4.63 9.34
C ARG A 58 17.84 -3.52 9.46
N GLU A 59 18.01 -2.73 8.40
CA GLU A 59 18.93 -1.59 8.43
C GLU A 59 18.50 -0.55 9.46
N ARG A 60 17.19 -0.30 9.53
CA ARG A 60 16.64 0.62 10.53
C ARG A 60 16.88 0.12 11.95
N GLU A 61 16.70 -1.16 12.18
CA GLU A 61 16.93 -1.77 13.47
C GLU A 61 18.39 -1.64 13.91
N ARG A 62 19.32 -1.86 13.01
CA ARG A 62 20.74 -1.68 13.31
C ARG A 62 21.07 -0.24 13.63
N ALA A 63 20.48 0.70 12.90
CA ALA A 63 20.73 2.12 13.10
C ALA A 63 20.14 2.65 14.39
N THR A 64 18.99 2.11 14.82
CA THR A 64 18.29 2.59 16.01
C THR A 64 18.50 1.70 17.22
N HIS A 65 19.19 0.58 17.09
CA HIS A 65 19.37 -0.42 18.14
C HIS A 65 18.06 -0.92 18.74
N THR A 66 16.99 -0.85 17.95
CA THR A 66 15.68 -1.37 18.36
C THR A 66 15.59 -2.85 18.01
N ALA A 67 15.06 -3.63 18.95
CA ALA A 67 14.86 -5.05 18.72
C ALA A 67 13.75 -5.29 17.69
N ALA A 68 14.00 -6.24 16.79
CA ALA A 68 13.02 -6.66 15.80
C ALA A 68 12.03 -7.63 16.43
N ASP A 69 11.10 -7.12 17.19
CA ASP A 69 10.18 -7.97 17.96
C ASP A 69 9.30 -8.85 17.11
N ILE A 70 9.02 -8.42 15.89
CA ILE A 70 7.86 -8.94 15.17
C ILE A 70 8.24 -9.51 13.83
N HIS A 71 9.45 -9.30 13.36
CA HIS A 71 9.73 -9.40 11.93
C HIS A 71 9.99 -10.80 11.40
N GLU A 72 10.51 -11.68 12.22
CA GLU A 72 10.84 -13.02 11.76
C GLU A 72 9.62 -13.89 11.51
N ALA A 73 8.57 -13.67 12.28
CA ALA A 73 7.32 -14.39 12.11
C ALA A 73 6.48 -13.86 10.97
N ASP A 74 6.85 -12.69 10.42
CA ASP A 74 5.97 -11.92 9.57
C ASP A 74 6.33 -11.87 8.10
N ASP A 75 7.36 -12.61 7.65
CA ASP A 75 7.72 -12.63 6.23
C ASP A 75 6.54 -13.07 5.36
N ALA A 76 5.89 -14.15 5.76
CA ALA A 76 4.71 -14.63 5.03
C ALA A 76 3.57 -13.64 5.09
N TYR A 77 3.37 -13.01 6.26
CA TYR A 77 2.34 -11.99 6.44
C TYR A 77 2.61 -10.76 5.59
N LEU A 78 3.86 -10.29 5.52
CA LEU A 78 4.23 -9.15 4.69
C LEU A 78 4.00 -9.42 3.20
N ARG A 79 4.33 -10.63 2.75
CA ARG A 79 4.07 -11.02 1.36
C ARG A 79 2.58 -11.04 1.05
N GLU A 80 1.80 -11.58 1.95
CA GLU A 80 0.35 -11.64 1.80
C GLU A 80 -0.26 -10.24 1.78
N CYS A 81 0.20 -9.35 2.66
CA CYS A 81 -0.25 -7.96 2.67
C CYS A 81 0.09 -7.24 1.37
N ARG A 82 1.29 -7.46 0.84
CA ARG A 82 1.71 -6.86 -0.43
C ARG A 82 0.84 -7.35 -1.57
N GLU A 83 0.60 -8.65 -1.65
CA GLU A 83 -0.24 -9.20 -2.71
C GLU A 83 -1.67 -8.69 -2.62
N ASN A 84 -2.20 -8.61 -1.41
CA ASN A 84 -3.53 -8.04 -1.20
C ASN A 84 -3.58 -6.57 -1.61
N ALA A 85 -2.57 -5.79 -1.23
CA ALA A 85 -2.51 -4.37 -1.58
C ALA A 85 -2.44 -4.18 -3.09
N ARG A 86 -1.67 -4.99 -3.79
CA ARG A 86 -1.60 -4.94 -5.26
C ARG A 86 -2.94 -5.29 -5.89
N GLY A 87 -3.63 -6.30 -5.35
CA GLY A 87 -4.96 -6.67 -5.81
C GLY A 87 -5.98 -5.57 -5.60
N VAL A 88 -5.99 -4.96 -4.44
CA VAL A 88 -6.88 -3.84 -4.13
C VAL A 88 -6.58 -2.65 -5.03
N ALA A 89 -5.31 -2.32 -5.21
CA ALA A 89 -4.89 -1.23 -6.08
C ALA A 89 -5.37 -1.44 -7.52
N ALA A 90 -5.21 -2.65 -8.04
CA ALA A 90 -5.67 -2.98 -9.39
C ALA A 90 -7.19 -2.88 -9.51
N ARG A 91 -7.91 -3.42 -8.53
CA ARG A 91 -9.38 -3.38 -8.51
C ARG A 91 -9.91 -1.95 -8.43
N CYS A 92 -9.27 -1.12 -7.64
CA CYS A 92 -9.72 0.25 -7.41
C CYS A 92 -9.16 1.26 -8.41
N GLY A 93 -8.29 0.83 -9.30
CA GLY A 93 -7.67 1.72 -10.27
C GLY A 93 -6.67 2.69 -9.67
N TRP A 94 -6.04 2.32 -8.57
CA TRP A 94 -5.00 3.14 -7.97
C TRP A 94 -3.75 3.17 -8.83
N GLN A 95 -3.00 4.25 -8.73
CA GLN A 95 -1.74 4.40 -9.47
C GLN A 95 -0.62 3.68 -8.72
N ARG A 96 -0.10 2.62 -9.33
CA ARG A 96 1.01 1.89 -8.73
C ARG A 96 2.33 2.56 -9.14
N VAL A 97 3.17 2.82 -8.15
CA VAL A 97 4.51 3.35 -8.36
C VAL A 97 5.52 2.32 -7.87
N ASP A 98 6.35 1.84 -8.78
CA ASP A 98 7.43 0.93 -8.41
C ASP A 98 8.54 1.73 -7.73
N CYS A 99 8.80 1.44 -6.47
CA CYS A 99 9.80 2.17 -5.70
C CYS A 99 11.19 1.57 -5.83
N THR A 100 11.34 0.49 -6.60
CA THR A 100 12.64 -0.15 -6.80
C THR A 100 12.98 -0.23 -8.28
N ARG A 101 14.29 -0.27 -8.56
CA ARG A 101 14.83 -0.50 -9.88
C ARG A 101 16.06 -1.39 -9.73
N ASP A 102 16.08 -2.51 -10.46
CA ASP A 102 17.17 -3.49 -10.39
C ASP A 102 17.46 -3.97 -8.95
N GLY A 103 16.39 -4.20 -8.18
CA GLY A 103 16.50 -4.71 -6.82
C GLY A 103 16.91 -3.70 -5.77
N ARG A 104 16.99 -2.41 -6.14
CA ARG A 104 17.41 -1.34 -5.24
C ARG A 104 16.32 -0.27 -5.15
N MET A 105 16.23 0.38 -4.00
CA MET A 105 15.31 1.51 -3.84
C MET A 105 15.70 2.64 -4.77
N ARG A 106 14.71 3.18 -5.45
CA ARG A 106 14.87 4.40 -6.23
C ARG A 106 15.10 5.58 -5.29
N GLY A 107 15.77 6.61 -5.79
CA GLY A 107 15.97 7.82 -5.00
C GLY A 107 14.64 8.50 -4.63
N ILE A 108 14.63 9.17 -3.50
CA ILE A 108 13.44 9.89 -3.03
C ILE A 108 12.97 10.90 -4.09
N GLU A 109 13.90 11.62 -4.68
CA GLU A 109 13.57 12.62 -5.71
C GLU A 109 13.03 11.97 -6.98
N ASP A 110 13.56 10.81 -7.37
CA ASP A 110 13.08 10.09 -8.55
C ASP A 110 11.63 9.66 -8.37
N ILE A 111 11.29 9.10 -7.22
CA ILE A 111 9.92 8.72 -6.90
C ILE A 111 9.02 9.95 -6.85
N HIS A 112 9.50 11.02 -6.24
CA HIS A 112 8.77 12.28 -6.14
C HIS A 112 8.43 12.84 -7.53
N GLU A 113 9.40 12.82 -8.45
CA GLU A 113 9.19 13.32 -9.81
C GLU A 113 8.09 12.55 -10.54
N GLU A 114 8.07 11.24 -10.38
CA GLU A 114 7.03 10.42 -11.00
C GLU A 114 5.66 10.73 -10.42
N VAL A 115 5.55 10.81 -9.09
CA VAL A 115 4.28 11.14 -8.42
C VAL A 115 3.83 12.54 -8.83
N TYR A 116 4.73 13.50 -8.81
CA TYR A 116 4.43 14.88 -9.19
C TYR A 116 3.91 14.97 -10.61
N ALA A 117 4.57 14.28 -11.56
CA ALA A 117 4.15 14.29 -12.96
C ALA A 117 2.73 13.74 -13.14
N ARG A 118 2.39 12.68 -12.39
CA ARG A 118 1.05 12.09 -12.48
C ARG A 118 -0.02 13.00 -11.86
N VAL A 119 0.29 13.66 -10.76
CA VAL A 119 -0.63 14.63 -10.15
C VAL A 119 -0.85 15.81 -11.08
N LYS A 120 0.23 16.33 -11.66
CA LYS A 120 0.16 17.46 -12.59
C LYS A 120 -0.69 17.12 -13.80
N ALA A 121 -0.56 15.91 -14.33
CA ALA A 121 -1.36 15.46 -15.46
C ALA A 121 -2.86 15.43 -15.10
N LEU A 122 -3.20 15.08 -13.87
CA LEU A 122 -4.59 15.06 -13.41
C LEU A 122 -5.16 16.48 -13.29
N LEU A 123 -4.34 17.42 -12.82
CA LEU A 123 -4.78 18.80 -12.63
C LEU A 123 -4.84 19.59 -13.95
N GLY A 124 -4.31 19.04 -14.98
CA GLY A 124 -4.32 19.65 -16.30
C GLY A 124 -3.21 20.58 -16.52
#